data_c44da47f38fdd71a061d1ed2842575fa
#
_entry.id   c44da47f38fdd71a061d1ed2842575fa
#
_cell.length_a   1.000
_cell.length_b   1.000
_cell.length_c   1.000
_cell.angle_alpha   90.00
_cell.angle_beta   90.00
_cell.angle_gamma   90.00
#
_symmetry.space_group_name_H-M   'P 1'
#
loop_
_entity.id
_entity.type
_entity.pdbx_description
1 polymer ?
#
loop_
_entity_poly.entity_id
_entity_poly.type
_entity_poly.pdbx_seq_one_letter_code
_entity_poly.pdbx_strand_id
1 'polypeptide(L)'
;EYAGLTELADGILNGEVNAMLLNSGYLSVYEDMDGYTDFSTKIKEVGTVDVESTIQSAEESTPIEPITTANGGKVYTIYLSGIDTRGEMTAKSRSDVNIITTVNTDTHEILLVSTPRDYFVPLSISGGAPDKLTHAGIYGIDVCMDTLGMLYDIDINYYFRINFGGFVKVIDALGGITVNSDYDFDSKNILGYHFNKGENYVNGEQALIFARE
;
A
#
# COMPACT_ATOMS: atom_id res chain seq x y z
N GLU A 1 -11.81 28.13 -2.76
CA GLU A 1 -10.89 27.12 -2.20
C GLU A 1 -11.67 26.28 -1.21
N TYR A 2 -11.63 24.96 -1.34
CA TYR A 2 -12.37 24.03 -0.47
C TYR A 2 -11.39 23.45 0.56
N ALA A 3 -11.86 23.27 1.80
CA ALA A 3 -11.00 22.81 2.88
C ALA A 3 -10.80 21.28 2.89
N GLY A 4 -11.65 20.52 2.18
CA GLY A 4 -11.59 19.07 2.14
C GLY A 4 -12.18 18.44 0.89
N LEU A 5 -11.95 17.14 0.72
CA LEU A 5 -12.42 16.37 -0.44
C LEU A 5 -13.95 16.33 -0.53
N THR A 6 -14.65 16.17 0.60
CA THR A 6 -16.11 16.13 0.65
C THR A 6 -16.72 17.46 0.21
N GLU A 7 -16.19 18.58 0.72
CA GLU A 7 -16.65 19.91 0.33
C GLU A 7 -16.41 20.19 -1.17
N LEU A 8 -15.27 19.71 -1.69
CA LEU A 8 -14.96 19.84 -3.12
C LEU A 8 -15.95 19.03 -3.98
N ALA A 9 -16.24 17.79 -3.56
CA ALA A 9 -17.22 16.94 -4.24
C ALA A 9 -18.62 17.54 -4.20
N ASP A 10 -19.06 18.02 -3.03
CA ASP A 10 -20.37 18.67 -2.88
C ASP A 10 -20.47 19.91 -3.74
N GLY A 11 -19.43 20.72 -3.79
CA GLY A 11 -19.39 21.93 -4.62
C GLY A 11 -19.62 21.66 -6.11
N ILE A 12 -19.03 20.58 -6.66
CA ILE A 12 -19.24 20.21 -8.06
C ILE A 12 -20.59 19.52 -8.27
N LEU A 13 -20.98 18.62 -7.36
CA LEU A 13 -22.25 17.88 -7.48
C LEU A 13 -23.48 18.77 -7.32
N ASN A 14 -23.41 19.79 -6.47
CA ASN A 14 -24.47 20.75 -6.23
C ASN A 14 -24.48 21.91 -7.26
N GLY A 15 -23.50 21.94 -8.15
CA GLY A 15 -23.42 22.99 -9.19
C GLY A 15 -22.95 24.34 -8.66
N GLU A 16 -22.34 24.40 -7.51
CA GLU A 16 -21.72 25.61 -6.94
C GLU A 16 -20.48 26.02 -7.73
N VAL A 17 -19.78 25.03 -8.30
CA VAL A 17 -18.69 25.20 -9.24
C VAL A 17 -18.93 24.34 -10.49
N ASN A 18 -18.45 24.81 -11.63
CA ASN A 18 -18.65 24.13 -12.92
C ASN A 18 -17.46 23.22 -13.31
N ALA A 19 -16.34 23.37 -12.63
CA ALA A 19 -15.14 22.55 -12.83
C ALA A 19 -14.32 22.51 -11.55
N MET A 20 -13.58 21.43 -11.38
CA MET A 20 -12.61 21.26 -10.32
C MET A 20 -11.29 20.75 -10.87
N LEU A 21 -10.19 21.04 -10.20
CA LEU A 21 -8.90 20.41 -10.42
C LEU A 21 -8.71 19.36 -9.33
N LEU A 22 -8.56 18.11 -9.74
CA LEU A 22 -8.43 16.98 -8.84
C LEU A 22 -7.23 16.15 -9.24
N ASN A 23 -6.42 15.72 -8.27
CA ASN A 23 -5.42 14.69 -8.52
C ASN A 23 -6.16 13.38 -8.85
N SER A 24 -5.78 12.72 -9.96
CA SER A 24 -6.44 11.49 -10.45
C SER A 24 -6.52 10.37 -9.41
N GLY A 25 -5.56 10.30 -8.50
CA GLY A 25 -5.57 9.34 -7.39
C GLY A 25 -6.75 9.51 -6.43
N TYR A 26 -7.29 10.72 -6.31
CA TYR A 26 -8.45 10.95 -5.42
C TYR A 26 -9.78 10.44 -5.98
N LEU A 27 -9.89 10.11 -7.25
CA LEU A 27 -11.11 9.49 -7.78
C LEU A 27 -11.41 8.17 -7.06
N SER A 28 -10.38 7.35 -6.85
CA SER A 28 -10.53 6.10 -6.12
C SER A 28 -10.81 6.30 -4.62
N VAL A 29 -10.39 7.43 -4.05
CA VAL A 29 -10.72 7.78 -2.66
C VAL A 29 -12.21 8.08 -2.52
N TYR A 30 -12.81 8.82 -3.48
CA TYR A 30 -14.25 9.08 -3.48
C TYR A 30 -15.07 7.78 -3.62
N GLU A 31 -14.62 6.83 -4.45
CA GLU A 31 -15.31 5.55 -4.63
C GLU A 31 -15.40 4.72 -3.33
N ASP A 32 -14.50 4.95 -2.38
CA ASP A 32 -14.51 4.31 -1.06
C ASP A 32 -15.24 5.12 0.02
N MET A 33 -15.69 6.33 -0.29
CA MET A 33 -16.36 7.17 0.68
C MET A 33 -17.89 7.00 0.63
N ASP A 34 -18.50 6.76 1.78
CA ASP A 34 -19.96 6.71 1.90
C ASP A 34 -20.61 8.00 1.33
N GLY A 35 -21.55 7.82 0.41
CA GLY A 35 -22.23 8.91 -0.28
C GLY A 35 -21.55 9.40 -1.58
N TYR A 36 -20.33 8.94 -1.87
CA TYR A 36 -19.58 9.34 -3.08
C TYR A 36 -19.13 8.16 -3.95
N THR A 37 -19.57 6.94 -3.66
CA THR A 37 -19.18 5.70 -4.36
C THR A 37 -19.43 5.74 -5.88
N ASP A 38 -20.34 6.58 -6.34
CA ASP A 38 -20.67 6.80 -7.75
C ASP A 38 -20.15 8.15 -8.29
N PHE A 39 -19.25 8.82 -7.56
CA PHE A 39 -18.75 10.14 -7.89
C PHE A 39 -18.15 10.21 -9.30
N SER A 40 -17.32 9.22 -9.66
CA SER A 40 -16.69 9.16 -10.99
C SER A 40 -17.69 9.07 -12.14
N THR A 41 -18.90 8.55 -11.89
CA THR A 41 -19.98 8.46 -12.90
C THR A 41 -20.75 9.77 -13.06
N LYS A 42 -20.68 10.67 -12.07
CA LYS A 42 -21.41 11.96 -12.03
C LYS A 42 -20.59 13.11 -12.58
N ILE A 43 -19.30 12.93 -12.76
CA ILE A 43 -18.39 13.94 -13.30
C ILE A 43 -17.87 13.52 -14.68
N LYS A 44 -17.37 14.48 -15.43
CA LYS A 44 -16.72 14.22 -16.72
C LYS A 44 -15.33 14.82 -16.72
N GLU A 45 -14.34 14.00 -17.01
CA GLU A 45 -13.00 14.49 -17.29
C GLU A 45 -13.02 15.34 -18.57
N VAL A 46 -12.56 16.59 -18.45
CA VAL A 46 -12.50 17.54 -19.56
C VAL A 46 -11.07 17.77 -20.05
N GLY A 47 -10.08 17.32 -19.30
CA GLY A 47 -8.66 17.37 -19.65
C GLY A 47 -7.78 17.00 -18.45
N THR A 48 -6.55 16.64 -18.76
CA THR A 48 -5.49 16.37 -17.77
C THR A 48 -4.40 17.42 -17.89
N VAL A 49 -3.84 17.81 -16.78
CA VAL A 49 -2.67 18.69 -16.70
C VAL A 49 -1.62 17.91 -15.91
N ASP A 50 -0.53 17.59 -16.56
CA ASP A 50 0.66 17.08 -15.85
C ASP A 50 1.28 18.26 -15.09
N VAL A 51 1.11 18.25 -13.79
CA VAL A 51 1.83 19.17 -12.90
C VAL A 51 3.13 18.48 -12.53
N GLU A 52 4.25 19.02 -13.02
CA GLU A 52 5.52 18.65 -12.40
C GLU A 52 5.41 19.02 -10.93
N SER A 53 5.31 17.99 -10.09
CA SER A 53 5.34 18.18 -8.66
C SER A 53 6.67 18.85 -8.31
N THR A 54 6.61 20.07 -7.76
CA THR A 54 7.77 20.67 -7.08
C THR A 54 8.05 19.98 -5.73
N ILE A 55 7.23 19.01 -5.34
CA ILE A 55 7.69 17.93 -4.49
C ILE A 55 8.78 17.29 -5.34
N GLN A 56 10.04 17.59 -5.04
CA GLN A 56 11.15 16.87 -5.62
C GLN A 56 10.75 15.41 -5.60
N SER A 57 10.45 14.87 -6.80
CA SER A 57 10.55 13.44 -7.03
C SER A 57 11.90 13.16 -6.39
N ALA A 58 11.93 12.44 -5.27
CA ALA A 58 13.17 12.25 -4.54
C ALA A 58 14.23 12.03 -5.61
N GLU A 59 15.11 13.02 -5.77
CA GLU A 59 16.33 12.85 -6.58
C GLU A 59 16.76 11.48 -6.14
N GLU A 60 17.01 10.55 -7.06
CA GLU A 60 17.35 9.15 -6.77
C GLU A 60 17.91 9.10 -5.35
N SER A 61 17.05 8.81 -4.40
CA SER A 61 17.35 9.04 -2.98
C SER A 61 18.58 8.19 -2.75
N THR A 62 19.68 8.84 -2.43
CA THR A 62 20.95 8.12 -2.17
C THR A 62 20.56 6.99 -1.24
N PRO A 63 20.77 5.71 -1.64
CA PRO A 63 20.29 4.59 -0.85
C PRO A 63 20.76 4.76 0.58
N ILE A 64 19.83 4.78 1.53
CA ILE A 64 20.19 4.89 2.94
C ILE A 64 20.92 3.61 3.28
N GLU A 65 22.20 3.72 3.63
CA GLU A 65 23.03 2.56 3.94
C GLU A 65 22.54 1.86 5.22
N PRO A 66 22.53 0.53 5.23
CA PRO A 66 22.20 -0.23 6.44
C PRO A 66 23.16 0.06 7.59
N ILE A 67 22.62 0.07 8.79
CA ILE A 67 23.42 0.30 10.01
C ILE A 67 24.44 -0.86 10.15
N THR A 68 25.73 -0.51 10.34
CA THR A 68 26.76 -1.49 10.64
C THR A 68 26.80 -1.72 12.14
N THR A 69 26.68 -2.96 12.57
CA THR A 69 26.75 -3.36 13.98
C THR A 69 28.19 -3.32 14.51
N ALA A 70 28.36 -3.40 15.82
CA ALA A 70 29.68 -3.42 16.46
C ALA A 70 30.53 -4.63 16.04
N ASN A 71 29.89 -5.73 15.63
CA ASN A 71 30.56 -6.97 15.17
C ASN A 71 30.80 -7.00 13.65
N GLY A 72 30.44 -5.94 12.93
CA GLY A 72 30.64 -5.82 11.48
C GLY A 72 29.49 -6.40 10.64
N GLY A 73 28.42 -6.90 11.25
CA GLY A 73 27.19 -7.25 10.57
C GLY A 73 26.40 -6.03 10.11
N LYS A 74 25.24 -6.27 9.53
CA LYS A 74 24.34 -5.25 9.02
C LYS A 74 22.94 -5.38 9.60
N VAL A 75 22.30 -4.25 9.85
CA VAL A 75 20.85 -4.15 10.12
C VAL A 75 20.17 -3.54 8.93
N TYR A 76 19.30 -4.30 8.30
CA TYR A 76 18.51 -3.87 7.15
C TYR A 76 17.10 -3.56 7.60
N THR A 77 16.57 -2.41 7.18
CA THR A 77 15.16 -2.07 7.35
C THR A 77 14.51 -2.02 5.97
N ILE A 78 13.53 -2.88 5.78
CA ILE A 78 12.87 -3.12 4.49
C ILE A 78 11.37 -2.85 4.65
N TYR A 79 10.82 -2.02 3.79
CA TYR A 79 9.38 -1.80 3.70
C TYR A 79 8.76 -2.80 2.72
N LEU A 80 7.82 -3.62 3.20
CA LEU A 80 7.01 -4.51 2.38
C LEU A 80 5.65 -3.86 2.12
N SER A 81 5.37 -3.57 0.85
CA SER A 81 4.12 -2.94 0.40
C SER A 81 3.31 -3.91 -0.45
N GLY A 82 2.10 -4.22 -0.02
CA GLY A 82 1.13 -4.99 -0.80
C GLY A 82 0.06 -4.08 -1.41
N ILE A 83 -0.23 -4.28 -2.70
CA ILE A 83 -1.26 -3.53 -3.42
C ILE A 83 -2.34 -4.46 -3.99
N ASP A 84 -3.61 -4.03 -3.90
CA ASP A 84 -4.76 -4.82 -4.38
C ASP A 84 -4.95 -4.64 -5.90
N THR A 85 -4.05 -5.19 -6.70
CA THR A 85 -4.18 -5.21 -8.14
C THR A 85 -3.72 -6.55 -8.73
N ARG A 86 -4.32 -6.97 -9.86
CA ARG A 86 -3.88 -8.15 -10.62
C ARG A 86 -3.09 -7.80 -11.88
N GLY A 87 -3.15 -6.55 -12.34
CA GLY A 87 -2.52 -6.06 -13.56
C GLY A 87 -1.04 -5.74 -13.40
N GLU A 88 -0.55 -4.87 -14.28
CA GLU A 88 0.81 -4.33 -14.17
C GLU A 88 0.97 -3.57 -12.86
N MET A 89 2.17 -3.67 -12.27
CA MET A 89 2.50 -2.88 -11.09
C MET A 89 2.55 -1.41 -11.47
N THR A 90 1.57 -0.64 -11.03
CA THR A 90 1.61 0.82 -11.17
C THR A 90 2.49 1.42 -10.08
N ALA A 91 3.28 2.43 -10.45
CA ALA A 91 4.12 3.14 -9.48
C ALA A 91 3.30 3.82 -8.38
N LYS A 92 2.05 4.15 -8.69
CA LYS A 92 1.12 4.87 -7.80
C LYS A 92 -0.14 4.04 -7.60
N SER A 93 -0.33 3.53 -6.40
CA SER A 93 -1.51 2.76 -5.99
C SER A 93 -1.59 2.77 -4.47
N ARG A 94 -2.79 2.60 -3.92
CA ARG A 94 -2.95 2.42 -2.47
C ARG A 94 -2.09 1.27 -1.96
N SER A 95 -1.46 1.47 -0.80
CA SER A 95 -0.71 0.42 -0.11
C SER A 95 -1.61 -0.21 0.95
N ASP A 96 -2.12 -1.41 0.67
CA ASP A 96 -3.07 -2.11 1.53
C ASP A 96 -2.37 -2.96 2.58
N VAL A 97 -1.13 -3.34 2.32
CA VAL A 97 -0.26 -4.02 3.28
C VAL A 97 0.97 -3.16 3.51
N ASN A 98 1.23 -2.83 4.77
CA ASN A 98 2.35 -2.01 5.19
C ASN A 98 3.11 -2.74 6.31
N ILE A 99 4.23 -3.38 5.99
CA ILE A 99 5.04 -4.11 6.95
C ILE A 99 6.47 -3.57 6.90
N ILE A 100 6.99 -3.16 8.05
CA ILE A 100 8.41 -2.90 8.23
C ILE A 100 9.07 -4.19 8.69
N THR A 101 10.11 -4.60 7.97
CA THR A 101 10.92 -5.78 8.28
C THR A 101 12.32 -5.31 8.64
N THR A 102 12.76 -5.57 9.87
CA THR A 102 14.13 -5.30 10.29
C THR A 102 14.88 -6.61 10.43
N VAL A 103 16.00 -6.74 9.72
CA VAL A 103 16.86 -7.94 9.71
C VAL A 103 18.19 -7.58 10.31
N ASN A 104 18.55 -8.23 11.42
CA ASN A 104 19.86 -8.12 12.04
C ASN A 104 20.72 -9.36 11.71
N THR A 105 21.78 -9.17 10.94
CA THR A 105 22.61 -10.27 10.47
C THR A 105 23.59 -10.81 11.53
N ASP A 106 23.84 -10.07 12.63
CA ASP A 106 24.67 -10.56 13.72
C ASP A 106 23.90 -11.47 14.66
N THR A 107 22.68 -11.06 15.03
CA THR A 107 21.84 -11.83 15.96
C THR A 107 20.97 -12.86 15.24
N HIS A 108 20.90 -12.80 13.90
CA HIS A 108 20.01 -13.59 13.04
C HIS A 108 18.52 -13.41 13.40
N GLU A 109 18.17 -12.24 13.91
CA GLU A 109 16.80 -11.90 14.28
C GLU A 109 16.11 -11.11 13.16
N ILE A 110 14.83 -11.40 12.99
CA ILE A 110 13.94 -10.67 12.06
C ILE A 110 12.76 -10.16 12.86
N LEU A 111 12.54 -8.84 12.81
CA LEU A 111 11.38 -8.19 13.38
C LEU A 111 10.43 -7.78 12.24
N LEU A 112 9.15 -8.12 12.39
CA LEU A 112 8.07 -7.71 11.48
C LEU A 112 7.10 -6.81 12.23
N VAL A 113 6.89 -5.59 11.74
CA VAL A 113 5.92 -4.64 12.29
C VAL A 113 4.89 -4.31 11.23
N SER A 114 3.67 -4.80 11.41
CA SER A 114 2.55 -4.51 10.51
C SER A 114 1.81 -3.26 10.97
N THR A 115 1.61 -2.31 10.05
CA THR A 115 0.85 -1.08 10.29
C THR A 115 -0.46 -1.14 9.52
N PRO A 116 -1.62 -0.99 10.19
CA PRO A 116 -2.91 -1.00 9.51
C PRO A 116 -3.01 0.07 8.42
N ARG A 117 -3.57 -0.29 7.26
CA ARG A 117 -3.69 0.63 6.11
C ARG A 117 -4.53 1.87 6.42
N ASP A 118 -5.52 1.73 7.29
CA ASP A 118 -6.44 2.81 7.69
C ASP A 118 -5.91 3.64 8.87
N TYR A 119 -4.67 3.40 9.31
CA TYR A 119 -4.05 4.20 10.37
C TYR A 119 -3.94 5.64 9.94
N PHE A 120 -4.47 6.56 10.75
CA PHE A 120 -4.54 7.98 10.46
C PHE A 120 -3.26 8.65 10.96
N VAL A 121 -2.40 9.06 10.04
CA VAL A 121 -1.04 9.55 10.32
C VAL A 121 -0.72 10.78 9.50
N PRO A 122 0.15 11.68 10.00
CA PRO A 122 0.71 12.73 9.18
C PRO A 122 1.47 12.13 8.00
N LEU A 123 1.07 12.43 6.76
CA LEU A 123 1.83 12.03 5.59
C LEU A 123 3.07 12.90 5.42
N SER A 124 4.16 12.35 4.88
CA SER A 124 5.42 13.06 4.61
C SER A 124 5.26 14.20 3.58
N ILE A 125 4.17 14.19 2.85
CA ILE A 125 3.73 15.27 1.95
C ILE A 125 2.65 16.13 2.62
N SER A 126 2.15 17.13 1.92
CA SER A 126 1.02 18.00 2.36
C SER A 126 1.29 18.78 3.65
N GLY A 127 2.58 19.07 3.95
CA GLY A 127 2.95 19.77 5.18
C GLY A 127 2.63 18.98 6.45
N GLY A 128 2.52 17.65 6.37
CA GLY A 128 2.20 16.77 7.50
C GLY A 128 0.71 16.71 7.84
N ALA A 129 -0.18 17.05 6.90
CA ALA A 129 -1.62 16.87 7.12
C ALA A 129 -1.94 15.38 7.33
N PRO A 130 -2.69 15.02 8.39
CA PRO A 130 -3.05 13.62 8.64
C PRO A 130 -4.00 13.07 7.60
N ASP A 131 -3.74 11.84 7.16
CA ASP A 131 -4.59 11.06 6.27
C ASP A 131 -4.41 9.56 6.57
N LYS A 132 -5.18 8.69 5.91
CA LYS A 132 -4.98 7.25 5.98
C LYS A 132 -3.64 6.87 5.38
N LEU A 133 -2.90 5.99 6.05
CA LEU A 133 -1.59 5.52 5.58
C LEU A 133 -1.64 4.93 4.16
N THR A 134 -2.73 4.23 3.81
CA THR A 134 -2.91 3.66 2.46
C THR A 134 -2.84 4.72 1.35
N HIS A 135 -3.23 5.96 1.63
CA HIS A 135 -3.21 7.06 0.67
C HIS A 135 -1.78 7.54 0.35
N ALA A 136 -0.81 7.31 1.22
CA ALA A 136 0.61 7.58 0.92
C ALA A 136 1.04 6.90 -0.39
N GLY A 137 0.53 5.68 -0.64
CA GLY A 137 0.82 4.91 -1.85
C GLY A 137 0.34 5.56 -3.16
N ILE A 138 -0.68 6.43 -3.11
CA ILE A 138 -1.19 7.18 -4.26
C ILE A 138 -0.13 8.18 -4.76
N TYR A 139 0.68 8.69 -3.84
CA TYR A 139 1.75 9.64 -4.14
C TYR A 139 3.06 8.94 -4.54
N GLY A 140 3.23 7.68 -4.16
CA GLY A 140 4.38 6.84 -4.52
C GLY A 140 4.95 6.06 -3.35
N ILE A 141 5.90 5.17 -3.67
CA ILE A 141 6.53 4.31 -2.67
C ILE A 141 7.40 5.10 -1.69
N ASP A 142 8.05 6.15 -2.19
CA ASP A 142 8.91 7.02 -1.38
C ASP A 142 8.11 7.72 -0.29
N VAL A 143 6.91 8.22 -0.64
CA VAL A 143 6.02 8.84 0.36
C VAL A 143 5.57 7.83 1.42
N CYS A 144 5.36 6.56 1.05
CA CYS A 144 5.07 5.51 2.03
C CYS A 144 6.27 5.29 2.98
N MET A 145 7.48 5.19 2.42
CA MET A 145 8.71 4.98 3.20
C MET A 145 8.95 6.15 4.14
N ASP A 146 8.91 7.38 3.63
CA ASP A 146 9.11 8.59 4.43
C ASP A 146 8.05 8.73 5.54
N THR A 147 6.78 8.45 5.21
CA THR A 147 5.69 8.50 6.20
C THR A 147 5.91 7.48 7.33
N LEU A 148 6.27 6.25 6.99
CA LEU A 148 6.57 5.21 7.98
C LEU A 148 7.87 5.49 8.73
N GLY A 149 8.89 6.03 8.04
CA GLY A 149 10.13 6.48 8.65
C GLY A 149 9.88 7.55 9.72
N MET A 150 9.07 8.56 9.40
CA MET A 150 8.64 9.60 10.35
C MET A 150 7.81 9.00 11.51
N LEU A 151 6.91 8.07 11.23
CA LEU A 151 6.04 7.47 12.24
C LEU A 151 6.81 6.69 13.29
N TYR A 152 7.84 5.96 12.89
CA TYR A 152 8.62 5.07 13.74
C TYR A 152 9.99 5.63 14.13
N ASP A 153 10.36 6.80 13.63
CA ASP A 153 11.68 7.43 13.80
C ASP A 153 12.82 6.48 13.38
N ILE A 154 12.70 5.94 12.15
CA ILE A 154 13.65 4.98 11.58
C ILE A 154 13.97 5.31 10.13
N ASP A 155 15.18 4.90 9.72
CA ASP A 155 15.58 4.91 8.31
C ASP A 155 15.16 3.61 7.64
N ILE A 156 14.50 3.70 6.47
CA ILE A 156 14.11 2.55 5.67
C ILE A 156 15.08 2.44 4.49
N ASN A 157 15.85 1.34 4.44
CA ASN A 157 16.91 1.16 3.46
C ASN A 157 16.39 0.70 2.10
N TYR A 158 15.40 -0.18 2.10
CA TYR A 158 14.89 -0.84 0.90
C TYR A 158 13.38 -1.00 0.96
N TYR A 159 12.77 -1.26 -0.18
CA TYR A 159 11.37 -1.68 -0.25
C TYR A 159 11.18 -2.90 -1.16
N PHE A 160 10.12 -3.62 -0.89
CA PHE A 160 9.60 -4.67 -1.75
C PHE A 160 8.11 -4.44 -1.93
N ARG A 161 7.68 -4.15 -3.16
CA ARG A 161 6.28 -3.93 -3.48
C ARG A 161 5.75 -5.09 -4.31
N ILE A 162 4.58 -5.61 -3.93
CA ILE A 162 3.98 -6.79 -4.53
C ILE A 162 2.48 -6.56 -4.76
N ASN A 163 1.97 -7.07 -5.88
CA ASN A 163 0.55 -7.18 -6.16
C ASN A 163 0.12 -8.65 -6.12
N PHE A 164 -1.16 -8.94 -6.33
CA PHE A 164 -1.67 -10.31 -6.31
C PHE A 164 -0.96 -11.23 -7.30
N GLY A 165 -0.71 -10.75 -8.53
CA GLY A 165 0.00 -11.56 -9.53
C GLY A 165 1.44 -11.83 -9.13
N GLY A 166 2.11 -10.85 -8.54
CA GLY A 166 3.47 -10.99 -7.99
C GLY A 166 3.51 -11.97 -6.83
N PHE A 167 2.55 -11.87 -5.90
CA PHE A 167 2.42 -12.80 -4.77
C PHE A 167 2.30 -14.25 -5.24
N VAL A 168 1.39 -14.53 -6.18
CA VAL A 168 1.23 -15.87 -6.78
C VAL A 168 2.55 -16.38 -7.35
N LYS A 169 3.23 -15.56 -8.16
CA LYS A 169 4.51 -15.94 -8.79
C LYS A 169 5.62 -16.24 -7.79
N VAL A 170 5.70 -15.47 -6.68
CA VAL A 170 6.70 -15.71 -5.63
C VAL A 170 6.45 -17.05 -4.95
N ILE A 171 5.20 -17.34 -4.56
CA ILE A 171 4.86 -18.62 -3.92
C ILE A 171 5.12 -19.81 -4.87
N ASP A 172 4.75 -19.68 -6.14
CA ASP A 172 4.99 -20.73 -7.14
C ASP A 172 6.48 -20.95 -7.39
N ALA A 173 7.30 -19.88 -7.39
CA ALA A 173 8.75 -19.98 -7.53
C ALA A 173 9.42 -20.69 -6.35
N LEU A 174 8.82 -20.60 -5.16
CA LEU A 174 9.23 -21.37 -3.97
C LEU A 174 8.77 -22.83 -4.03
N GLY A 175 7.98 -23.20 -5.03
CA GLY A 175 7.39 -24.53 -5.17
C GLY A 175 6.12 -24.73 -4.34
N GLY A 176 5.54 -23.66 -3.79
CA GLY A 176 4.42 -23.71 -2.86
C GLY A 176 4.86 -23.46 -1.41
N ILE A 177 3.88 -23.29 -0.53
CA ILE A 177 4.10 -23.12 0.92
C ILE A 177 3.12 -23.98 1.73
N THR A 178 3.46 -24.25 2.98
CA THR A 178 2.52 -24.84 3.94
C THR A 178 1.90 -23.74 4.80
N VAL A 179 0.58 -23.66 4.82
CA VAL A 179 -0.19 -22.78 5.70
C VAL A 179 -0.94 -23.61 6.73
N ASN A 180 -1.10 -23.08 7.94
CA ASN A 180 -1.83 -23.75 9.01
C ASN A 180 -3.16 -23.03 9.22
N SER A 181 -4.29 -23.76 9.11
CA SER A 181 -5.63 -23.23 9.33
C SER A 181 -6.16 -23.65 10.70
N ASP A 182 -6.76 -22.70 11.42
CA ASP A 182 -7.45 -23.01 12.68
C ASP A 182 -8.80 -23.70 12.44
N TYR A 183 -9.33 -23.61 11.23
CA TYR A 183 -10.66 -24.08 10.85
C TYR A 183 -10.63 -24.94 9.59
N ASP A 184 -11.61 -25.82 9.47
CA ASP A 184 -11.98 -26.51 8.24
C ASP A 184 -13.02 -25.63 7.54
N PHE A 185 -12.77 -25.20 6.29
CA PHE A 185 -13.66 -24.29 5.59
C PHE A 185 -13.55 -24.35 4.07
N ASP A 186 -14.66 -24.02 3.41
CA ASP A 186 -14.70 -23.72 1.98
C ASP A 186 -14.52 -22.22 1.75
N SER A 187 -13.70 -21.86 0.76
CA SER A 187 -13.53 -20.45 0.39
C SER A 187 -14.85 -19.82 -0.06
N LYS A 188 -15.18 -18.67 0.48
CA LYS A 188 -16.34 -17.86 0.11
C LYS A 188 -16.04 -16.91 -1.05
N ASN A 189 -14.79 -16.45 -1.13
CA ASN A 189 -14.37 -15.49 -2.14
C ASN A 189 -14.20 -16.12 -3.52
N ILE A 190 -13.72 -17.38 -3.59
CA ILE A 190 -13.58 -18.12 -4.84
C ILE A 190 -14.07 -19.55 -4.61
N LEU A 191 -15.20 -19.90 -5.24
CA LEU A 191 -15.83 -21.21 -5.09
C LEU A 191 -14.94 -22.35 -5.58
N GLY A 192 -15.00 -23.48 -4.88
CA GLY A 192 -14.33 -24.73 -5.27
C GLY A 192 -12.97 -24.96 -4.59
N TYR A 193 -12.57 -24.10 -3.65
CA TYR A 193 -11.38 -24.30 -2.82
C TYR A 193 -11.79 -24.65 -1.39
N HIS A 194 -11.19 -25.72 -0.88
CA HIS A 194 -11.37 -26.21 0.48
C HIS A 194 -10.03 -26.21 1.22
N PHE A 195 -10.06 -25.78 2.48
CA PHE A 195 -8.91 -25.80 3.38
C PHE A 195 -9.25 -26.60 4.63
N ASN A 196 -8.41 -27.59 4.92
CA ASN A 196 -8.57 -28.41 6.12
C ASN A 196 -8.07 -27.66 7.36
N LYS A 197 -8.63 -27.98 8.50
CA LYS A 197 -8.02 -27.61 9.77
C LYS A 197 -6.63 -28.25 9.90
N GLY A 198 -5.63 -27.45 10.26
CA GLY A 198 -4.22 -27.87 10.33
C GLY A 198 -3.44 -27.47 9.09
N GLU A 199 -2.43 -28.26 8.76
CA GLU A 199 -1.52 -27.96 7.65
C GLU A 199 -2.17 -28.19 6.28
N ASN A 200 -2.01 -27.20 5.39
CA ASN A 200 -2.40 -27.25 3.99
C ASN A 200 -1.20 -26.84 3.13
N TYR A 201 -0.80 -27.71 2.21
CA TYR A 201 0.18 -27.35 1.21
C TYR A 201 -0.52 -26.65 0.04
N VAL A 202 -0.10 -25.43 -0.28
CA VAL A 202 -0.80 -24.57 -1.24
C VAL A 202 0.17 -23.99 -2.27
N ASN A 203 -0.28 -23.89 -3.51
CA ASN A 203 0.38 -23.12 -4.57
C ASN A 203 0.05 -21.63 -4.43
N GLY A 204 0.61 -20.79 -5.32
CA GLY A 204 0.44 -19.34 -5.24
C GLY A 204 -1.01 -18.87 -5.28
N GLU A 205 -1.85 -19.45 -6.17
CA GLU A 205 -3.27 -19.07 -6.27
C GLU A 205 -4.04 -19.49 -5.01
N GLN A 206 -3.81 -20.71 -4.52
CA GLN A 206 -4.42 -21.20 -3.29
C GLN A 206 -3.98 -20.38 -2.06
N ALA A 207 -2.70 -20.01 -1.99
CA ALA A 207 -2.18 -19.16 -0.92
C ALA A 207 -2.82 -17.77 -0.94
N LEU A 208 -3.03 -17.18 -2.14
CA LEU A 208 -3.72 -15.91 -2.29
C LEU A 208 -5.18 -16.01 -1.83
N ILE A 209 -5.87 -17.09 -2.20
CA ILE A 209 -7.26 -17.35 -1.77
C ILE A 209 -7.30 -17.45 -0.24
N PHE A 210 -6.42 -18.26 0.35
CA PHE A 210 -6.35 -18.45 1.80
C PHE A 210 -6.12 -17.13 2.55
N ALA A 211 -5.22 -16.28 2.05
CA ALA A 211 -4.89 -14.99 2.69
C ALA A 211 -6.03 -13.95 2.61
N ARG A 212 -7.04 -14.17 1.75
CA ARG A 212 -8.17 -13.25 1.54
C ARG A 212 -9.47 -13.70 2.22
N GLU A 213 -9.47 -14.84 2.90
CA GLU A 213 -10.61 -15.32 3.70
C GLU A 213 -10.58 -14.75 5.13
#